data_2ff7900bed5c7ec879f478549403524d
#
_entry.id   2ff7900bed5c7ec879f478549403524d
#
_cell.length_a   1.000
_cell.length_b   1.000
_cell.length_c   1.000
_cell.angle_alpha   90.00
_cell.angle_beta   90.00
_cell.angle_gamma   90.00
#
_symmetry.space_group_name_H-M   'P 1'
#
loop_
_entity.id
_entity.type
_entity.pdbx_description
1 polymer ?
#
loop_
_entity_poly.entity_id
_entity_poly.type
_entity_poly.pdbx_seq_one_letter_code
_entity_poly.pdbx_strand_id
1 'polypeptide(L)'
;GLIFFFGKYNQEKSLKKIYSYNYAFLGAISFSKKFKQEFANMIFLELLKEKKIIYYLDNIDFYIKEDNLAIVCIPFFNIDLNSNLLKKIIKNALELNIEKIEIITISNNQKIDNKKINIETIVFYEWALI
;
A
#
# COMPACT_ATOMS: atom_id res chain seq x y z
N GLY A 1 -7.03 -10.58 9.36
CA GLY A 1 -7.92 -9.99 10.34
C GLY A 1 -8.66 -8.78 9.84
N LEU A 2 -9.68 -8.38 10.56
CA LEU A 2 -10.46 -7.19 10.25
C LEU A 2 -9.78 -5.94 10.80
N ILE A 3 -9.74 -4.86 10.01
CA ILE A 3 -9.07 -3.61 10.38
C ILE A 3 -10.08 -2.62 10.98
N PHE A 4 -9.69 -1.98 12.10
CA PHE A 4 -10.52 -1.01 12.79
C PHE A 4 -10.43 0.38 12.18
N PHE A 5 -11.48 1.17 12.37
CA PHE A 5 -11.61 2.53 11.85
C PHE A 5 -10.71 3.52 12.58
N PHE A 6 -10.11 4.45 11.84
CA PHE A 6 -9.39 5.60 12.36
C PHE A 6 -10.20 6.89 12.14
N GLY A 7 -10.17 7.80 13.10
CA GLY A 7 -10.92 9.04 13.01
C GLY A 7 -10.39 10.01 11.95
N LYS A 8 -11.26 10.92 11.53
CA LYS A 8 -10.95 11.94 10.51
C LYS A 8 -9.75 12.81 10.89
N TYR A 9 -9.61 13.14 12.17
CA TYR A 9 -8.49 13.95 12.67
C TYR A 9 -7.15 13.27 12.38
N ASN A 10 -7.05 11.98 12.62
CA ASN A 10 -5.81 11.23 12.35
C ASN A 10 -5.49 11.19 10.87
N GLN A 11 -6.51 11.13 10.01
CA GLN A 11 -6.33 11.16 8.56
C GLN A 11 -5.69 12.47 8.11
N GLU A 12 -6.24 13.60 8.52
CA GLU A 12 -5.74 14.91 8.15
C GLU A 12 -4.31 15.15 8.67
N LYS A 13 -4.04 14.71 9.89
CA LYS A 13 -2.71 14.81 10.50
C LYS A 13 -1.68 13.99 9.73
N SER A 14 -2.01 12.75 9.38
CA SER A 14 -1.12 11.87 8.62
C SER A 14 -0.86 12.41 7.22
N LEU A 15 -1.88 12.93 6.55
CA LEU A 15 -1.76 13.54 5.24
C LEU A 15 -0.80 14.73 5.25
N LYS A 16 -1.01 15.67 6.18
CA LYS A 16 -0.14 16.84 6.34
C LYS A 16 1.30 16.42 6.62
N LYS A 17 1.50 15.43 7.46
CA LYS A 17 2.83 14.94 7.82
C LYS A 17 3.57 14.37 6.62
N ILE A 18 2.92 13.57 5.80
CA ILE A 18 3.55 12.96 4.63
C ILE A 18 3.90 14.01 3.58
N TYR A 19 2.97 14.91 3.26
CA TYR A 19 3.21 15.92 2.22
C TYR A 19 4.07 17.09 2.68
N SER A 20 4.32 17.23 4.00
CA SER A 20 5.19 18.29 4.52
C SER A 20 6.68 17.93 4.42
N TYR A 21 7.02 16.66 4.24
CA TYR A 21 8.40 16.23 4.11
C TYR A 21 8.97 16.60 2.74
N ASN A 22 10.20 17.12 2.70
CA ASN A 22 10.87 17.28 1.42
C ASN A 22 11.40 15.93 0.92
N TYR A 23 11.66 15.85 -0.37
CA TYR A 23 11.99 14.57 -1.01
C TYR A 23 13.28 13.93 -0.47
N ALA A 24 14.30 14.73 -0.17
CA ALA A 24 15.55 14.21 0.38
C ALA A 24 15.35 13.64 1.79
N PHE A 25 14.52 14.29 2.59
CA PHE A 25 14.21 13.84 3.94
C PHE A 25 13.37 12.56 3.90
N LEU A 26 12.47 12.43 2.94
CA LEU A 26 11.68 11.23 2.75
C LEU A 26 12.53 9.98 2.53
N GLY A 27 13.63 10.10 1.78
CA GLY A 27 14.57 8.99 1.59
C GLY A 27 15.16 8.49 2.90
N ALA A 28 15.47 9.40 3.82
CA ALA A 28 16.04 9.04 5.12
C ALA A 28 15.02 8.36 6.05
N ILE A 29 13.75 8.75 5.98
CA ILE A 29 12.71 8.20 6.88
C ILE A 29 11.89 7.07 6.27
N SER A 30 12.09 6.75 5.00
CA SER A 30 11.33 5.70 4.31
C SER A 30 11.45 4.32 4.98
N PHE A 31 12.52 4.09 5.73
CA PHE A 31 12.73 2.86 6.48
C PHE A 31 12.16 2.92 7.90
N SER A 32 11.64 4.06 8.36
CA SER A 32 11.06 4.14 9.68
C SER A 32 9.71 3.42 9.70
N LYS A 33 9.52 2.62 10.74
CA LYS A 33 8.28 1.88 10.95
C LYS A 33 7.09 2.84 11.11
N LYS A 34 7.30 3.94 11.80
CA LYS A 34 6.26 4.95 12.03
C LYS A 34 5.79 5.60 10.73
N PHE A 35 6.72 5.97 9.85
CA PHE A 35 6.36 6.57 8.55
C PHE A 35 5.55 5.59 7.71
N LYS A 36 5.97 4.33 7.66
CA LYS A 36 5.25 3.30 6.92
C LYS A 36 3.84 3.11 7.46
N GLN A 37 3.66 3.12 8.78
CA GLN A 37 2.35 3.01 9.40
C GLN A 37 1.44 4.20 9.05
N GLU A 38 1.98 5.41 9.07
CA GLU A 38 1.23 6.62 8.71
C GLU A 38 0.80 6.58 7.25
N PHE A 39 1.66 6.12 6.36
CA PHE A 39 1.33 5.95 4.95
C PHE A 39 0.21 4.92 4.77
N ALA A 40 0.33 3.77 5.42
CA ALA A 40 -0.70 2.74 5.36
C ALA A 40 -2.04 3.24 5.93
N ASN A 41 -2.01 4.04 7.00
CA ASN A 41 -3.23 4.63 7.56
C ASN A 41 -3.92 5.55 6.57
N MET A 42 -3.17 6.35 5.82
CA MET A 42 -3.75 7.21 4.80
C MET A 42 -4.49 6.41 3.73
N ILE A 43 -3.87 5.32 3.29
CA ILE A 43 -4.46 4.44 2.29
C ILE A 43 -5.71 3.76 2.85
N PHE A 44 -5.64 3.29 4.09
CA PHE A 44 -6.79 2.68 4.77
C PHE A 44 -8.00 3.63 4.82
N LEU A 45 -7.76 4.89 5.14
CA LEU A 45 -8.83 5.87 5.25
C LEU A 45 -9.48 6.18 3.89
N GLU A 46 -8.69 6.16 2.81
CA GLU A 46 -9.26 6.26 1.47
C GLU A 46 -10.10 5.03 1.12
N LEU A 47 -9.65 3.83 1.51
CA LEU A 47 -10.40 2.60 1.26
C LEU A 47 -11.72 2.56 2.02
N LEU A 48 -11.78 3.14 3.20
CA LEU A 48 -13.01 3.18 4.00
C LEU A 48 -14.14 3.95 3.31
N LYS A 49 -13.81 4.89 2.43
CA LYS A 49 -14.81 5.66 1.66
C LYS A 49 -15.62 4.76 0.73
N GLU A 50 -15.08 3.63 0.34
CA GLU A 50 -15.76 2.68 -0.54
C GLU A 50 -16.73 1.76 0.18
N LYS A 51 -16.73 1.80 1.52
CA LYS A 51 -17.62 0.99 2.38
C LYS A 51 -17.52 -0.51 2.14
N LYS A 52 -16.33 -0.99 1.77
CA LYS A 52 -16.07 -2.41 1.59
C LYS A 52 -15.43 -3.01 2.83
N ILE A 53 -15.54 -4.32 2.98
CA ILE A 53 -14.88 -5.04 4.07
C ILE A 53 -13.41 -5.20 3.75
N ILE A 54 -12.56 -4.80 4.69
CA ILE A 54 -11.11 -4.80 4.51
C ILE A 54 -10.49 -5.75 5.53
N TYR A 55 -9.65 -6.65 5.02
CA TYR A 55 -8.87 -7.57 5.86
C TYR A 55 -7.39 -7.24 5.75
N TYR A 56 -6.59 -7.67 6.73
CA TYR A 56 -5.15 -7.65 6.61
C TYR A 56 -4.62 -9.07 6.59
N LEU A 57 -3.49 -9.28 5.88
CA LEU A 57 -2.87 -10.58 5.70
C LEU A 57 -1.34 -10.42 5.87
N ASP A 58 -0.65 -11.54 6.02
CA ASP A 58 0.81 -11.51 6.09
C ASP A 58 1.39 -10.94 4.79
N ASN A 59 2.28 -9.96 4.92
CA ASN A 59 2.95 -9.25 3.83
C ASN A 59 2.00 -8.47 2.89
N ILE A 60 0.71 -8.44 3.20
CA ILE A 60 -0.30 -7.70 2.44
C ILE A 60 -1.01 -6.78 3.42
N ASP A 61 -0.93 -5.47 3.18
CA ASP A 61 -1.51 -4.50 4.11
C ASP A 61 -3.03 -4.57 4.13
N PHE A 62 -3.66 -4.62 2.97
CA PHE A 62 -5.12 -4.66 2.88
C PHE A 62 -5.57 -5.66 1.82
N TYR A 63 -6.57 -6.46 2.17
CA TYR A 63 -7.20 -7.39 1.24
C TYR A 63 -8.69 -7.06 1.13
N ILE A 64 -9.14 -6.78 -0.09
CA ILE A 64 -10.54 -6.50 -0.40
C ILE A 64 -11.09 -7.72 -1.12
N LYS A 65 -11.73 -8.59 -0.37
CA LYS A 65 -12.21 -9.87 -0.88
C LYS A 65 -13.23 -9.72 -2.02
N GLU A 66 -14.09 -8.72 -1.91
CA GLU A 66 -15.11 -8.45 -2.94
C GLU A 66 -14.53 -8.22 -4.32
N ASP A 67 -13.35 -7.57 -4.37
CA ASP A 67 -12.67 -7.24 -5.62
C ASP A 67 -11.53 -8.20 -5.96
N ASN A 68 -11.28 -9.18 -5.09
CA ASN A 68 -10.14 -10.08 -5.17
C ASN A 68 -8.82 -9.33 -5.35
N LEU A 69 -8.65 -8.28 -4.56
CA LEU A 69 -7.58 -7.29 -4.67
C LEU A 69 -6.75 -7.24 -3.40
N ALA A 70 -5.43 -7.33 -3.54
CA ALA A 70 -4.48 -7.08 -2.47
C ALA A 70 -3.84 -5.70 -2.66
N ILE A 71 -3.77 -4.92 -1.59
CA ILE A 71 -3.11 -3.62 -1.59
C ILE A 71 -1.92 -3.68 -0.64
N VAL A 72 -0.76 -3.29 -1.13
CA VAL A 72 0.48 -3.27 -0.37
C VAL A 72 1.02 -1.85 -0.36
N CYS A 73 1.37 -1.36 0.83
CA CYS A 73 1.82 0.01 1.03
C CYS A 73 3.34 0.02 1.19
N ILE A 74 4.05 0.44 0.17
CA ILE A 74 5.51 0.57 0.19
C ILE A 74 5.85 1.98 -0.28
N PRO A 75 6.13 2.92 0.65
CA PRO A 75 6.29 4.35 0.31
C PRO A 75 7.32 4.62 -0.78
N PHE A 76 8.44 3.92 -0.74
CA PHE A 76 9.52 4.08 -1.73
C PHE A 76 9.83 2.74 -2.37
N PHE A 77 8.84 2.19 -3.04
CA PHE A 77 9.00 0.90 -3.70
C PHE A 77 10.09 0.96 -4.78
N ASN A 78 10.98 0.00 -4.75
CA ASN A 78 12.00 -0.22 -5.77
C ASN A 78 12.07 -1.71 -6.06
N ILE A 79 11.92 -2.07 -7.33
CA ILE A 79 11.81 -3.47 -7.73
C ILE A 79 13.04 -4.30 -7.35
N ASP A 80 14.23 -3.70 -7.38
CA ASP A 80 15.46 -4.40 -7.02
C ASP A 80 15.64 -4.51 -5.50
N LEU A 81 15.45 -3.41 -4.77
CA LEU A 81 15.61 -3.38 -3.32
C LEU A 81 14.52 -4.20 -2.60
N ASN A 82 13.33 -4.24 -3.15
CA ASN A 82 12.19 -4.93 -2.55
C ASN A 82 11.92 -6.30 -3.19
N SER A 83 12.86 -6.85 -3.93
CA SER A 83 12.65 -8.11 -4.66
C SER A 83 12.26 -9.28 -3.74
N ASN A 84 12.91 -9.41 -2.58
CA ASN A 84 12.58 -10.49 -1.64
C ASN A 84 11.20 -10.33 -1.04
N LEU A 85 10.83 -9.10 -0.67
CA LEU A 85 9.50 -8.79 -0.16
C LEU A 85 8.43 -9.06 -1.24
N LEU A 86 8.70 -8.66 -2.47
CA LEU A 86 7.79 -8.88 -3.60
C LEU A 86 7.52 -10.37 -3.81
N LYS A 87 8.55 -11.22 -3.72
CA LYS A 87 8.39 -12.67 -3.82
C LYS A 87 7.47 -13.22 -2.73
N LYS A 88 7.60 -12.74 -1.51
CA LYS A 88 6.73 -13.15 -0.39
C LYS A 88 5.30 -12.71 -0.61
N ILE A 89 5.10 -11.49 -1.10
CA ILE A 89 3.77 -10.96 -1.40
C ILE A 89 3.09 -11.80 -2.47
N ILE A 90 3.80 -12.09 -3.55
CA ILE A 90 3.28 -12.91 -4.66
C ILE A 90 2.92 -14.32 -4.17
N LYS A 91 3.79 -14.93 -3.36
CA LYS A 91 3.54 -16.26 -2.80
C LYS A 91 2.26 -16.27 -1.97
N ASN A 92 2.11 -15.32 -1.06
CA ASN A 92 0.93 -15.23 -0.20
C ASN A 92 -0.35 -14.98 -1.02
N ALA A 93 -0.26 -14.12 -2.02
CA ALA A 93 -1.40 -13.83 -2.90
C ALA A 93 -1.83 -15.05 -3.70
N LEU A 94 -0.88 -15.81 -4.23
CA LEU A 94 -1.19 -17.02 -4.99
C LEU A 94 -1.81 -18.12 -4.12
N GLU A 95 -1.35 -18.26 -2.87
CA GLU A 95 -1.93 -19.21 -1.92
C GLU A 95 -3.39 -18.91 -1.61
N LEU A 96 -3.79 -17.64 -1.66
CA LEU A 96 -5.14 -17.18 -1.38
C LEU A 96 -5.98 -16.98 -2.66
N ASN A 97 -5.45 -17.33 -3.81
CA ASN A 97 -6.10 -17.13 -5.10
C ASN A 97 -6.46 -15.67 -5.38
N ILE A 98 -5.61 -14.75 -4.95
CA ILE A 98 -5.77 -13.33 -5.24
C ILE A 98 -5.35 -13.07 -6.69
N GLU A 99 -6.18 -12.34 -7.43
CA GLU A 99 -5.95 -12.08 -8.85
C GLU A 99 -5.13 -10.84 -9.14
N LYS A 100 -5.23 -9.82 -8.29
CA LYS A 100 -4.58 -8.53 -8.52
C LYS A 100 -3.91 -8.00 -7.27
N ILE A 101 -2.70 -7.45 -7.45
CA ILE A 101 -1.96 -6.75 -6.40
C ILE A 101 -1.71 -5.32 -6.86
N GLU A 102 -2.07 -4.35 -6.01
CA GLU A 102 -1.72 -2.95 -6.21
C GLU A 102 -0.70 -2.55 -5.14
N ILE A 103 0.48 -2.12 -5.58
CA ILE A 103 1.52 -1.58 -4.69
C ILE A 103 1.41 -0.06 -4.74
N ILE A 104 0.99 0.53 -3.62
CA ILE A 104 0.85 1.98 -3.52
C ILE A 104 2.17 2.56 -3.01
N THR A 105 2.72 3.51 -3.75
CA THR A 105 4.02 4.10 -3.45
C THR A 105 3.95 5.62 -3.56
N ILE A 106 4.93 6.33 -3.00
CA ILE A 106 5.07 7.79 -3.15
C ILE A 106 6.01 8.11 -4.31
N SER A 107 6.94 7.22 -4.62
CA SER A 107 7.97 7.45 -5.62
C SER A 107 7.44 7.38 -7.05
N ASN A 108 7.87 6.45 -7.85
CA ASN A 108 7.50 6.35 -9.25
C ASN A 108 6.81 5.03 -9.57
N ASN A 109 5.93 5.05 -10.56
CA ASN A 109 5.38 3.83 -11.11
C ASN A 109 6.49 2.98 -11.71
N GLN A 110 6.45 1.68 -11.44
CA GLN A 110 7.40 0.72 -11.99
C GLN A 110 6.63 -0.44 -12.60
N LYS A 111 7.10 -0.94 -13.71
CA LYS A 111 6.47 -2.07 -14.38
C LYS A 111 6.96 -3.37 -13.75
N ILE A 112 6.03 -4.21 -13.36
CA ILE A 112 6.32 -5.53 -12.79
C ILE A 112 5.69 -6.58 -13.70
N ASP A 113 6.54 -7.41 -14.29
CA ASP A 113 6.07 -8.50 -15.14
C ASP A 113 5.94 -9.78 -14.32
N ASN A 114 4.73 -10.31 -14.24
CA ASN A 114 4.45 -11.60 -13.62
C ASN A 114 3.34 -12.29 -14.38
N LYS A 115 3.59 -13.55 -14.78
CA LYS A 115 2.63 -14.30 -15.61
C LYS A 115 1.48 -14.90 -14.82
N LYS A 116 1.62 -15.01 -13.51
CA LYS A 116 0.64 -15.72 -12.66
C LYS A 116 -0.37 -14.77 -12.00
N ILE A 117 0.00 -13.52 -11.81
CA ILE A 117 -0.82 -12.55 -11.10
C ILE A 117 -0.60 -11.15 -11.68
N ASN A 118 -1.66 -10.36 -11.73
CA ASN A 118 -1.57 -8.98 -12.21
C ASN A 118 -1.08 -8.09 -11.09
N ILE A 119 0.08 -7.43 -11.29
CA ILE A 119 0.70 -6.55 -10.30
C ILE A 119 0.90 -5.18 -10.91
N GLU A 120 0.41 -4.14 -10.23
CA GLU A 120 0.62 -2.75 -10.61
C GLU A 120 1.24 -1.97 -9.46
N THR A 121 2.14 -1.04 -9.79
CA THR A 121 2.54 0.01 -8.85
C THR A 121 1.75 1.26 -9.19
N ILE A 122 1.23 1.93 -8.17
CA ILE A 122 0.44 3.14 -8.36
C ILE A 122 0.94 4.20 -7.38
N VAL A 123 1.23 5.40 -7.89
CA VAL A 123 1.60 6.51 -7.02
C VAL A 123 0.38 6.93 -6.20
N PHE A 124 0.55 7.11 -4.91
CA PHE A 124 -0.57 7.43 -3.99
C PHE A 124 -1.41 8.60 -4.47
N TYR A 125 -0.76 9.64 -4.97
CA TYR A 125 -1.45 10.82 -5.46
C TYR A 125 -2.44 10.49 -6.59
N GLU A 126 -2.03 9.64 -7.53
CA GLU A 126 -2.91 9.21 -8.62
C GLU A 126 -4.01 8.27 -8.12
N TRP A 127 -3.64 7.36 -7.24
CA TRP A 127 -4.56 6.37 -6.69
C TRP A 127 -5.69 7.02 -5.88
N ALA A 128 -5.36 8.01 -5.06
CA ALA A 128 -6.33 8.67 -4.18
C ALA A 128 -7.32 9.58 -4.95
N LEU A 129 -6.96 10.01 -6.17
CA LEU A 129 -7.81 10.89 -6.97
C LEU A 129 -8.76 10.15 -7.92
N ILE A 130 -8.66 8.84 -8.00
CA ILE A 130 -9.51 8.03 -8.88
C ILE A 130 -10.91 7.83 -8.29
#